data_262acde46d1d426f72b9a877344bab3a
#
_entry.id   262acde46d1d426f72b9a877344bab3a
#
_cell.length_a   1.000
_cell.length_b   1.000
_cell.length_c   1.000
_cell.angle_alpha   90.00
_cell.angle_beta   90.00
_cell.angle_gamma   90.00
#
_symmetry.space_group_name_H-M   'P 1'
#
loop_
_entity.id
_entity.type
_entity.pdbx_description
1 polymer ?
#
loop_
_entity_poly.entity_id
_entity_poly.type
_entity_poly.pdbx_seq_one_letter_code
_entity_poly.pdbx_strand_id
1 'polypeptide(L)'
;MIVIIHVMKTSAPTLLPLLRSNLQGEVTALLFLHPERQYTVSEIAVLTNASQATVSRELSRLENAGLLESRQVGKSRLVNALVHTPVGQALQQLMYRYLTVPSRRFVRL
;
A
#
# COMPACT_ATOMS: atom_id res chain seq x y z
N MET A 1 -20.49 -6.39 5.05
CA MET A 1 -20.16 -6.33 5.20
C MET A 1 -20.26 -6.15 5.73
N ILE A 2 -20.04 -6.23 5.73
CA ILE A 2 -19.88 -6.15 6.05
C ILE A 2 -19.78 -5.99 6.66
N VAL A 3 -19.55 -6.06 6.95
CA VAL A 3 -19.29 -5.89 7.44
C VAL A 3 -18.95 -5.41 7.75
N ILE A 4 -18.50 -5.13 7.60
CA ILE A 4 -18.10 -4.54 7.71
C ILE A 4 -18.40 -3.80 8.22
N ILE A 5 -18.44 -3.52 8.52
CA ILE A 5 -18.60 -2.84 8.91
C ILE A 5 -19.00 -2.47 9.92
N HIS A 6 -19.32 -2.21 10.59
CA HIS A 6 -19.46 -1.71 11.52
C HIS A 6 -18.61 -1.68 12.31
N VAL A 7 -18.15 -2.06 12.53
CA VAL A 7 -17.28 -2.21 13.19
C VAL A 7 -16.32 -1.41 12.96
N MET A 8 -16.11 -1.08 12.17
CA MET A 8 -15.29 -0.35 11.83
C MET A 8 -15.37 0.96 12.12
N LYS A 9 -16.14 1.45 12.68
CA LYS A 9 -16.20 2.73 12.97
C LYS A 9 -15.07 3.05 13.69
N THR A 10 -14.23 2.25 13.92
CA THR A 10 -13.10 2.55 14.65
C THR A 10 -12.14 3.36 13.87
N SER A 11 -10.95 3.52 14.35
CA SER A 11 -9.96 4.28 13.68
C SER A 11 -9.43 3.61 12.44
N ALA A 12 -9.73 2.39 12.23
CA ALA A 12 -9.21 1.68 11.07
C ALA A 12 -9.82 2.24 9.79
N PRO A 13 -9.05 2.37 8.74
CA PRO A 13 -9.60 2.81 7.46
C PRO A 13 -10.61 1.82 6.93
N THR A 14 -11.52 2.32 6.15
CA THR A 14 -12.53 1.47 5.53
C THR A 14 -11.92 0.36 4.70
N LEU A 15 -10.77 0.61 4.09
CA LEU A 15 -10.13 -0.38 3.27
C LEU A 15 -9.49 -1.50 4.06
N LEU A 16 -9.22 -1.28 5.31
CA LEU A 16 -8.48 -2.26 6.08
C LEU A 16 -9.12 -3.64 6.05
N PRO A 17 -10.43 -3.78 6.11
CA PRO A 17 -11.01 -5.13 6.02
C PRO A 17 -10.75 -5.81 4.70
N LEU A 18 -10.43 -5.06 3.66
CA LEU A 18 -10.13 -5.65 2.37
C LEU A 18 -8.66 -6.03 2.23
N LEU A 19 -7.84 -5.61 3.17
CA LEU A 19 -6.42 -5.89 3.14
C LEU A 19 -6.10 -6.92 4.19
N ARG A 20 -5.04 -7.66 3.96
CA ARG A 20 -4.73 -8.76 4.83
C ARG A 20 -4.11 -8.33 6.14
N SER A 21 -3.51 -7.16 6.16
CA SER A 21 -2.85 -6.70 7.36
C SER A 21 -2.56 -5.22 7.23
N ASN A 22 -2.21 -4.61 8.34
CA ASN A 22 -1.77 -3.22 8.32
C ASN A 22 -0.54 -3.04 7.46
N LEU A 23 0.36 -4.01 7.49
CA LEU A 23 1.56 -3.92 6.68
C LEU A 23 1.20 -3.85 5.20
N GLN A 24 0.27 -4.68 4.76
CA GLN A 24 -0.14 -4.67 3.38
C GLN A 24 -0.71 -3.31 3.00
N GLY A 25 -1.51 -2.72 3.87
CA GLY A 25 -2.05 -1.39 3.65
C GLY A 25 -0.96 -0.33 3.60
N GLU A 26 -0.01 -0.41 4.52
CA GLU A 26 1.08 0.57 4.56
C GLU A 26 1.96 0.49 3.33
N VAL A 27 2.31 -0.70 2.90
CA VAL A 27 3.15 -0.88 1.73
C VAL A 27 2.42 -0.38 0.49
N THR A 28 1.14 -0.71 0.36
CA THR A 28 0.37 -0.28 -0.78
C THR A 28 0.25 1.24 -0.82
N ALA A 29 -0.04 1.84 0.32
CA ALA A 29 -0.15 3.29 0.38
C ALA A 29 1.17 3.96 0.02
N LEU A 30 2.27 3.45 0.57
CA LEU A 30 3.57 4.02 0.30
C LEU A 30 3.87 4.04 -1.19
N LEU A 31 3.64 2.92 -1.85
CA LEU A 31 4.00 2.81 -3.26
C LEU A 31 3.03 3.55 -4.16
N PHE A 32 1.74 3.51 -3.86
CA PHE A 32 0.75 4.10 -4.76
C PHE A 32 0.57 5.59 -4.55
N LEU A 33 0.95 6.12 -3.39
CA LEU A 33 0.91 7.56 -3.19
C LEU A 33 2.19 8.24 -3.62
N HIS A 34 3.24 7.46 -3.92
CA HIS A 34 4.50 8.01 -4.39
C HIS A 34 4.98 7.23 -5.61
N PRO A 35 4.18 7.23 -6.68
CA PRO A 35 4.49 6.38 -7.83
C PRO A 35 5.76 6.78 -8.58
N GLU A 36 6.21 8.00 -8.39
CA GLU A 36 7.42 8.46 -9.06
C GLU A 36 8.68 7.95 -8.40
N ARG A 37 8.56 7.36 -7.21
CA ARG A 37 9.73 6.87 -6.49
C ARG A 37 9.87 5.38 -6.65
N GLN A 38 11.12 4.94 -6.62
CA GLN A 38 11.44 3.52 -6.54
C GLN A 38 11.98 3.27 -5.16
N TYR A 39 11.51 2.21 -4.53
CA TYR A 39 11.94 1.86 -3.18
C TYR A 39 12.63 0.51 -3.19
N THR A 40 13.64 0.35 -2.35
CA THR A 40 14.22 -0.96 -2.13
C THR A 40 13.43 -1.68 -1.04
N VAL A 41 13.57 -2.99 -0.99
CA VAL A 41 12.94 -3.78 0.05
C VAL A 41 13.41 -3.29 1.42
N SER A 42 14.70 -2.98 1.55
CA SER A 42 15.24 -2.49 2.82
C SER A 42 14.59 -1.19 3.25
N GLU A 43 14.41 -0.27 2.30
CA GLU A 43 13.79 1.01 2.64
C GLU A 43 12.37 0.82 3.11
N ILE A 44 11.62 -0.03 2.43
CA ILE A 44 10.24 -0.28 2.81
C ILE A 44 10.19 -0.93 4.19
N ALA A 45 11.10 -1.86 4.45
CA ALA A 45 11.13 -2.52 5.74
C ALA A 45 11.36 -1.52 6.86
N VAL A 46 12.26 -0.56 6.66
CA VAL A 46 12.50 0.46 7.66
C VAL A 46 11.27 1.36 7.82
N LEU A 47 10.71 1.79 6.71
CA LEU A 47 9.57 2.73 6.77
C LEU A 47 8.33 2.11 7.38
N THR A 48 8.16 0.81 7.23
CA THR A 48 6.97 0.13 7.77
C THR A 48 7.25 -0.60 9.06
N ASN A 49 8.49 -0.54 9.54
CA ASN A 49 8.90 -1.22 10.76
C ASN A 49 8.61 -2.71 10.70
N ALA A 50 8.97 -3.33 9.60
CA ALA A 50 8.73 -4.75 9.38
C ALA A 50 10.02 -5.42 8.92
N SER A 51 10.05 -6.74 8.95
CA SER A 51 11.23 -7.47 8.51
C SER A 51 11.29 -7.46 6.98
N GLN A 52 12.50 -7.54 6.46
CA GLN A 52 12.68 -7.58 5.01
C GLN A 52 12.02 -8.79 4.40
N ALA A 53 12.05 -9.92 5.10
CA ALA A 53 11.42 -11.14 4.59
C ALA A 53 9.92 -10.95 4.43
N THR A 54 9.27 -10.34 5.41
CA THR A 54 7.84 -10.11 5.35
C THR A 54 7.49 -9.12 4.24
N VAL A 55 8.26 -8.03 4.15
CA VAL A 55 8.04 -7.04 3.10
C VAL A 55 8.21 -7.69 1.73
N SER A 56 9.27 -8.48 1.56
CA SER A 56 9.52 -9.12 0.28
C SER A 56 8.37 -10.02 -0.15
N ARG A 57 7.76 -10.73 0.79
CA ARG A 57 6.62 -11.58 0.48
C ARG A 57 5.42 -10.75 0.04
N GLU A 58 5.16 -9.64 0.73
CA GLU A 58 4.04 -8.79 0.34
C GLU A 58 4.27 -8.15 -1.02
N LEU A 59 5.49 -7.73 -1.28
CA LEU A 59 5.81 -7.16 -2.60
C LEU A 59 5.63 -8.18 -3.71
N SER A 60 6.01 -9.42 -3.45
CA SER A 60 5.83 -10.47 -4.45
C SER A 60 4.35 -10.74 -4.72
N ARG A 61 3.51 -10.67 -3.70
CA ARG A 61 2.07 -10.82 -3.91
C ARG A 61 1.53 -9.69 -4.77
N LEU A 62 1.95 -8.47 -4.50
CA LEU A 62 1.49 -7.33 -5.28
C LEU A 62 2.00 -7.40 -6.72
N GLU A 63 3.23 -7.84 -6.87
CA GLU A 63 3.79 -7.98 -8.21
C GLU A 63 3.05 -9.05 -9.00
N ASN A 64 2.76 -10.18 -8.37
CA ASN A 64 2.03 -11.25 -9.03
C ASN A 64 0.61 -10.84 -9.39
N ALA A 65 0.04 -9.91 -8.65
CA ALA A 65 -1.27 -9.38 -8.97
C ALA A 65 -1.24 -8.29 -10.04
N GLY A 66 -0.06 -7.92 -10.52
CA GLY A 66 0.04 -6.90 -11.56
C GLY A 66 -0.02 -5.49 -11.05
N LEU A 67 0.18 -5.29 -9.76
CA LEU A 67 0.04 -3.97 -9.15
C LEU A 67 1.35 -3.22 -9.02
N LEU A 68 2.47 -3.92 -9.09
CA LEU A 68 3.75 -3.26 -9.09
C LEU A 68 4.74 -4.03 -9.94
N GLU A 69 5.84 -3.39 -10.24
CA GLU A 69 6.92 -4.08 -10.94
C GLU A 69 8.19 -3.95 -10.12
N SER A 70 9.09 -4.87 -10.30
CA SER A 70 10.35 -4.83 -9.60
C SER A 70 11.48 -5.01 -10.58
N ARG A 71 12.65 -4.53 -10.16
CA ARG A 71 13.83 -4.56 -10.99
C ARG A 71 15.01 -4.81 -10.09
N GLN A 72 15.90 -5.67 -10.53
CA GLN A 72 17.09 -5.98 -9.76
C GLN A 72 18.22 -5.04 -10.18
N VAL A 73 18.81 -4.37 -9.21
CA VAL A 73 19.95 -3.51 -9.47
C VAL A 73 21.01 -3.90 -8.46
N GLY A 74 22.05 -4.57 -8.94
CA GLY A 74 23.06 -5.14 -8.04
C GLY A 74 22.39 -6.13 -7.12
N LYS A 75 22.53 -5.92 -5.83
CA LYS A 75 21.91 -6.79 -4.83
C LYS A 75 20.58 -6.27 -4.35
N SER A 76 20.13 -5.15 -4.89
CA SER A 76 18.91 -4.51 -4.42
C SER A 76 17.75 -4.81 -5.35
N ARG A 77 16.58 -5.01 -4.77
CA ARG A 77 15.34 -5.13 -5.52
C ARG A 77 14.61 -3.81 -5.38
N LEU A 78 14.41 -3.13 -6.51
CA LEU A 78 13.68 -1.88 -6.54
C LEU A 78 12.26 -2.13 -7.02
N VAL A 79 11.30 -1.50 -6.38
CA VAL A 79 9.90 -1.68 -6.74
C VAL A 79 9.21 -0.34 -6.92
N ASN A 80 8.23 -0.30 -7.78
CA ASN A 80 7.39 0.87 -7.95
C ASN A 80 5.99 0.44 -8.38
N ALA A 81 5.01 1.29 -8.07
CA ALA A 81 3.62 0.98 -8.36
C ALA A 81 3.35 1.14 -9.84
N LEU A 82 2.50 0.26 -10.38
CA LEU A 82 2.05 0.35 -11.76
C LEU A 82 0.77 1.16 -11.78
N VAL A 83 0.90 2.48 -11.82
CA VAL A 83 -0.26 3.36 -11.73
C VAL A 83 -0.92 3.62 -13.06
N HIS A 84 -0.32 3.17 -14.16
CA HIS A 84 -0.90 3.43 -15.47
C HIS A 84 -1.88 2.35 -15.91
N THR A 85 -1.97 1.25 -15.20
CA THR A 85 -2.97 0.24 -15.50
C THR A 85 -4.30 0.65 -14.90
N PRO A 86 -5.42 0.15 -15.42
CA PRO A 86 -6.72 0.50 -14.84
C PRO A 86 -6.85 0.11 -13.36
N VAL A 87 -6.36 -1.06 -13.00
CA VAL A 87 -6.41 -1.49 -11.60
C VAL A 87 -5.50 -0.61 -10.76
N GLY A 88 -4.31 -0.29 -11.27
CA GLY A 88 -3.39 0.56 -10.53
C GLY A 88 -3.94 1.94 -10.30
N GLN A 89 -4.61 2.51 -11.29
CA GLN A 89 -5.23 3.81 -11.14
C GLN A 89 -6.35 3.77 -10.11
N ALA A 90 -7.16 2.74 -10.16
CA ALA A 90 -8.25 2.60 -9.20
C ALA A 90 -7.73 2.46 -7.78
N LEU A 91 -6.68 1.69 -7.61
CA LEU A 91 -6.10 1.50 -6.29
C LEU A 91 -5.45 2.79 -5.78
N GLN A 92 -4.81 3.53 -6.66
CA GLN A 92 -4.23 4.81 -6.27
C GLN A 92 -5.29 5.78 -5.78
N GLN A 93 -6.41 5.86 -6.51
CA GLN A 93 -7.51 6.70 -6.11
C GLN A 93 -8.07 6.28 -4.76
N LEU A 94 -8.18 4.99 -4.56
CA LEU A 94 -8.70 4.47 -3.32
C LEU A 94 -7.78 4.82 -2.16
N MET A 95 -6.47 4.69 -2.36
CA MET A 95 -5.51 5.02 -1.31
C MET A 95 -5.59 6.49 -0.94
N TYR A 96 -5.70 7.35 -1.92
CA TYR A 96 -5.85 8.76 -1.67
C TYR A 96 -7.12 9.04 -0.87
N ARG A 97 -8.23 8.44 -1.25
CA ARG A 97 -9.48 8.75 -0.60
C ARG A 97 -9.56 8.24 0.81
N TYR A 98 -9.08 7.02 1.05
CA TYR A 98 -9.38 6.38 2.32
C TYR A 98 -8.21 6.36 3.28
N LEU A 99 -7.00 6.66 2.83
CA LEU A 99 -5.86 6.67 3.72
C LEU A 99 -5.28 8.06 3.92
N THR A 100 -5.51 8.96 2.98
CA THR A 100 -4.99 10.30 3.07
C THR A 100 -6.06 11.30 3.45
N VAL A 101 -7.13 11.28 2.73
CA VAL A 101 -8.19 12.25 2.89
C VAL A 101 -8.86 12.19 4.24
N PRO A 102 -9.17 11.03 4.78
CA PRO A 102 -9.88 11.00 6.03
C PRO A 102 -9.18 11.73 7.15
N SER A 103 -7.89 11.61 7.20
CA SER A 103 -7.18 12.26 8.23
C SER A 103 -7.34 13.76 8.15
N ARG A 104 -7.26 14.30 6.97
CA ARG A 104 -7.42 15.69 6.82
C ARG A 104 -8.81 16.12 7.08
N ARG A 105 -9.78 15.34 6.67
CA ARG A 105 -11.12 15.71 6.86
C ARG A 105 -11.50 15.74 8.30
N PHE A 106 -10.98 14.83 9.07
CA PHE A 106 -11.30 14.86 10.45
C PHE A 106 -10.79 16.08 11.12
N VAL A 107 -9.74 16.55 10.62
CA VAL A 107 -9.24 17.71 11.22
C VAL A 107 -10.09 18.86 10.98
N ARG A 108 -10.64 18.97 9.94
CA ARG A 108 -11.36 20.00 9.65
C ARG A 108 -12.62 19.93 9.79
N LEU A 109 -12.94 19.23 9.81
CA LEU A 109 -14.16 19.21 9.74
C LEU A 109 -14.65 19.57 10.46
#